data_f0f45713c53f5cb4f34d8ac248ac2879
#
_entry.id   f0f45713c53f5cb4f34d8ac248ac2879
#
_cell.length_a   1.000
_cell.length_b   1.000
_cell.length_c   1.000
_cell.angle_alpha   90.00
_cell.angle_beta   90.00
_cell.angle_gamma   90.00
#
_symmetry.space_group_name_H-M   'P 1'
#
loop_
_entity.id
_entity.type
_entity.pdbx_description
1 polymer ?
#
loop_
_entity_poly.entity_id
_entity_poly.type
_entity_poly.pdbx_seq_one_letter_code
_entity_poly.pdbx_strand_id
1 'polypeptide(L)'
;MDYGSYTDASVRLMTELANSYDPRQDPPERLAGTAAVTSFLRRHRMLGPNTVHERDVAELHQLRTRIRRVFEASDEAAAIAELNGLLAGADVTPWIARTPAGREIFFAPPDAPLARRVTCDAGLGLAMMMTDHPGRLKACAAPGCINVFVDESRNRSRRWCSDRCSGRVNVAASRSRKRATATAR
;
A
#
# COMPACT_ATOMS: atom_id res chain seq x y z
N MET A 1 5.48 11.56 -11.65
CA MET A 1 6.37 12.17 -10.67
C MET A 1 7.41 11.12 -10.34
N ASP A 2 8.68 11.44 -10.37
CA ASP A 2 9.76 10.51 -10.02
C ASP A 2 10.13 10.76 -8.55
N TYR A 3 9.92 9.76 -7.70
CA TYR A 3 10.24 9.84 -6.27
C TYR A 3 11.61 9.21 -5.93
N GLY A 4 12.40 8.89 -6.99
CA GLY A 4 13.55 8.02 -6.88
C GLY A 4 13.15 6.54 -6.94
N SER A 5 13.97 5.74 -7.61
CA SER A 5 13.64 4.34 -7.92
C SER A 5 13.33 3.46 -6.70
N TYR A 6 13.99 3.73 -5.57
CA TYR A 6 13.75 3.01 -4.31
C TYR A 6 12.39 3.37 -3.69
N THR A 7 12.10 4.66 -3.56
CA THR A 7 10.84 5.15 -2.98
C THR A 7 9.64 4.69 -3.82
N ASP A 8 9.74 4.76 -5.14
CA ASP A 8 8.68 4.30 -6.05
C ASP A 8 8.38 2.81 -5.90
N ALA A 9 9.43 1.97 -5.82
CA ALA A 9 9.28 0.52 -5.63
C ALA A 9 8.64 0.19 -4.28
N SER A 10 9.09 0.84 -3.22
CA SER A 10 8.61 0.66 -1.85
C SER A 10 7.17 1.09 -1.68
N VAL A 11 6.81 2.27 -2.20
CA VAL A 11 5.45 2.80 -2.17
C VAL A 11 4.49 1.93 -2.98
N ARG A 12 4.93 1.43 -4.15
CA ARG A 12 4.16 0.47 -4.94
C ARG A 12 3.91 -0.82 -4.17
N LEU A 13 4.95 -1.40 -3.57
CA LEU A 13 4.83 -2.61 -2.75
C LEU A 13 3.79 -2.42 -1.64
N MET A 14 3.90 -1.34 -0.84
CA MET A 14 2.98 -1.06 0.25
C MET A 14 1.55 -0.83 -0.22
N THR A 15 1.37 -0.08 -1.31
CA THR A 15 0.04 0.20 -1.88
C THR A 15 -0.60 -1.08 -2.44
N GLU A 16 0.16 -1.91 -3.17
CA GLU A 16 -0.34 -3.18 -3.69
C GLU A 16 -0.63 -4.19 -2.58
N LEU A 17 0.20 -4.24 -1.53
CA LEU A 17 -0.06 -5.08 -0.36
C LEU A 17 -1.33 -4.62 0.37
N ALA A 18 -1.47 -3.32 0.62
CA ALA A 18 -2.69 -2.76 1.22
C ALA A 18 -3.95 -3.09 0.41
N ASN A 19 -3.85 -3.10 -0.91
CA ASN A 19 -4.95 -3.37 -1.83
C ASN A 19 -5.08 -4.85 -2.24
N SER A 20 -4.32 -5.76 -1.63
CA SER A 20 -4.37 -7.19 -1.98
C SER A 20 -5.66 -7.89 -1.56
N TYR A 21 -6.47 -7.26 -0.71
CA TYR A 21 -7.82 -7.68 -0.36
C TYR A 21 -8.83 -6.61 -0.78
N ASP A 22 -9.86 -7.01 -1.54
CA ASP A 22 -11.00 -6.16 -1.90
C ASP A 22 -12.28 -7.01 -1.91
N PRO A 23 -13.21 -6.80 -0.95
CA PRO A 23 -14.43 -7.60 -0.82
C PRO A 23 -15.39 -7.47 -2.02
N ARG A 24 -15.12 -6.53 -2.93
CA ARG A 24 -15.90 -6.33 -4.17
C ARG A 24 -15.37 -7.13 -5.36
N GLN A 25 -14.27 -7.86 -5.18
CA GLN A 25 -13.69 -8.71 -6.21
C GLN A 25 -13.97 -10.18 -5.92
N ASP A 26 -13.88 -11.01 -6.95
CA ASP A 26 -13.98 -12.44 -6.85
C ASP A 26 -12.77 -13.07 -7.57
N PRO A 27 -11.89 -13.75 -6.84
CA PRO A 27 -11.84 -13.87 -5.37
C PRO A 27 -11.44 -12.54 -4.69
N PRO A 28 -11.91 -12.28 -3.43
CA PRO A 28 -11.61 -11.05 -2.72
C PRO A 28 -10.17 -10.99 -2.20
N GLU A 29 -9.57 -12.14 -1.87
CA GLU A 29 -8.22 -12.28 -1.37
C GLU A 29 -7.25 -12.68 -2.48
N ARG A 30 -6.31 -11.80 -2.80
CA ARG A 30 -5.29 -12.05 -3.85
C ARG A 30 -4.02 -12.71 -3.33
N LEU A 31 -3.80 -12.68 -2.01
CA LEU A 31 -2.69 -13.34 -1.34
C LEU A 31 -3.19 -14.58 -0.56
N ALA A 32 -3.98 -15.42 -1.22
CA ALA A 32 -4.70 -16.56 -0.63
C ALA A 32 -3.81 -17.80 -0.38
N GLY A 33 -2.52 -17.62 -0.14
CA GLY A 33 -1.62 -18.73 0.21
C GLY A 33 -0.20 -18.50 -0.27
N THR A 34 0.66 -19.45 0.05
CA THR A 34 2.12 -19.32 -0.17
C THR A 34 2.49 -19.08 -1.63
N ALA A 35 1.82 -19.70 -2.58
CA ALA A 35 2.08 -19.51 -4.01
C ALA A 35 1.76 -18.08 -4.48
N ALA A 36 0.64 -17.53 -4.05
CA ALA A 36 0.22 -16.16 -4.37
C ALA A 36 1.17 -15.14 -3.74
N VAL A 37 1.54 -15.32 -2.47
CA VAL A 37 2.52 -14.49 -1.76
C VAL A 37 3.89 -14.58 -2.41
N THR A 38 4.35 -15.78 -2.77
CA THR A 38 5.62 -15.98 -3.48
C THR A 38 5.65 -15.17 -4.79
N SER A 39 4.60 -15.26 -5.58
CA SER A 39 4.47 -14.51 -6.85
C SER A 39 4.47 -13.00 -6.64
N PHE A 40 3.75 -12.54 -5.61
CA PHE A 40 3.70 -11.14 -5.21
C PHE A 40 5.11 -10.62 -4.84
N LEU A 41 5.80 -11.30 -3.93
CA LEU A 41 7.11 -10.88 -3.44
C LEU A 41 8.20 -10.95 -4.52
N ARG A 42 8.15 -11.93 -5.43
CA ARG A 42 9.06 -12.00 -6.58
C ARG A 42 8.89 -10.80 -7.49
N ARG A 43 7.65 -10.40 -7.79
CA ARG A 43 7.36 -9.23 -8.63
C ARG A 43 7.92 -7.95 -8.01
N HIS A 44 7.94 -7.85 -6.70
CA HIS A 44 8.50 -6.73 -5.95
C HIS A 44 9.98 -6.90 -5.57
N ARG A 45 10.65 -7.99 -6.00
CA ARG A 45 12.06 -8.30 -5.69
C ARG A 45 12.36 -8.46 -4.19
N MET A 46 11.35 -8.81 -3.39
CA MET A 46 11.45 -8.92 -1.92
C MET A 46 11.72 -10.34 -1.43
N LEU A 47 11.57 -11.37 -2.27
CA LEU A 47 11.66 -12.76 -1.82
C LEU A 47 13.11 -13.22 -1.62
N GLY A 48 14.03 -12.87 -2.53
CA GLY A 48 15.38 -13.43 -2.52
C GLY A 48 15.36 -14.96 -2.65
N PRO A 49 16.29 -15.68 -1.98
CA PRO A 49 16.35 -17.14 -1.97
C PRO A 49 15.36 -17.81 -1.01
N ASN A 50 14.57 -17.04 -0.26
CA ASN A 50 13.72 -17.55 0.80
C ASN A 50 12.46 -18.25 0.27
N THR A 51 11.98 -19.22 1.05
CA THR A 51 10.70 -19.90 0.83
C THR A 51 9.62 -19.23 1.67
N VAL A 52 8.42 -19.07 1.11
CA VAL A 52 7.25 -18.55 1.81
C VAL A 52 6.55 -19.70 2.54
N HIS A 53 6.23 -19.49 3.81
CA HIS A 53 5.49 -20.43 4.66
C HIS A 53 4.11 -19.86 5.01
N GLU A 54 3.20 -20.68 5.51
CA GLU A 54 1.84 -20.25 5.88
C GLU A 54 1.83 -19.15 6.96
N ARG A 55 2.78 -19.16 7.88
CA ARG A 55 2.97 -18.06 8.85
C ARG A 55 3.23 -16.72 8.18
N ASP A 56 4.01 -16.71 7.08
CA ASP A 56 4.36 -15.49 6.36
C ASP A 56 3.11 -14.90 5.66
N VAL A 57 2.21 -15.76 5.20
CA VAL A 57 0.91 -15.34 4.64
C VAL A 57 0.10 -14.61 5.71
N ALA A 58 -0.04 -15.20 6.89
CA ALA A 58 -0.77 -14.60 8.01
C ALA A 58 -0.15 -13.27 8.47
N GLU A 59 1.18 -13.23 8.60
CA GLU A 59 1.92 -12.03 8.98
C GLU A 59 1.76 -10.89 7.95
N LEU A 60 1.79 -11.22 6.64
CA LEU A 60 1.55 -10.22 5.59
C LEU A 60 0.10 -9.72 5.57
N HIS A 61 -0.88 -10.56 5.90
CA HIS A 61 -2.26 -10.10 6.08
C HIS A 61 -2.40 -9.12 7.26
N GLN A 62 -1.71 -9.37 8.37
CA GLN A 62 -1.66 -8.44 9.51
C GLN A 62 -0.94 -7.14 9.13
N LEU A 63 0.20 -7.23 8.46
CA LEU A 63 0.95 -6.08 7.96
C LEU A 63 0.08 -5.22 7.02
N ARG A 64 -0.63 -5.83 6.08
CA ARG A 64 -1.59 -5.16 5.21
C ARG A 64 -2.57 -4.29 5.98
N THR A 65 -3.14 -4.82 7.06
CA THR A 65 -4.10 -4.09 7.90
C THR A 65 -3.45 -2.87 8.56
N ARG A 66 -2.23 -3.00 9.05
CA ARG A 66 -1.47 -1.91 9.65
C ARG A 66 -1.09 -0.84 8.62
N ILE A 67 -0.64 -1.24 7.44
CA ILE A 67 -0.34 -0.31 6.34
C ILE A 67 -1.58 0.52 5.98
N ARG A 68 -2.75 -0.10 5.89
CA ARG A 68 -3.99 0.62 5.57
C ARG A 68 -4.26 1.75 6.54
N ARG A 69 -4.01 1.57 7.84
CA ARG A 69 -4.21 2.62 8.85
C ARG A 69 -3.39 3.87 8.56
N VAL A 70 -2.19 3.73 7.99
CA VAL A 70 -1.36 4.89 7.57
C VAL A 70 -2.08 5.72 6.50
N PHE A 71 -2.73 5.08 5.52
CA PHE A 71 -3.46 5.76 4.46
C PHE A 71 -4.85 6.27 4.89
N GLU A 72 -5.46 5.62 5.87
CA GLU A 72 -6.81 5.91 6.38
C GLU A 72 -6.81 6.87 7.57
N ALA A 73 -5.62 7.28 8.02
CA ALA A 73 -5.46 8.18 9.14
C ALA A 73 -6.21 9.50 8.93
N SER A 74 -6.78 10.03 10.00
CA SER A 74 -7.62 11.24 9.98
C SER A 74 -6.84 12.49 9.57
N ASP A 75 -5.55 12.51 9.88
CA ASP A 75 -4.63 13.62 9.64
C ASP A 75 -3.19 13.12 9.54
N GLU A 76 -2.29 14.04 9.23
CA GLU A 76 -0.86 13.74 9.04
C GLU A 76 -0.19 13.24 10.32
N ALA A 77 -0.53 13.79 11.48
CA ALA A 77 0.06 13.37 12.75
C ALA A 77 -0.31 11.91 13.08
N ALA A 78 -1.56 11.53 12.87
CA ALA A 78 -2.02 10.16 13.02
C ALA A 78 -1.33 9.21 12.02
N ALA A 79 -1.18 9.62 10.75
CA ALA A 79 -0.46 8.83 9.74
C ALA A 79 1.00 8.60 10.12
N ILE A 80 1.69 9.63 10.60
CA ILE A 80 3.07 9.56 11.11
C ILE A 80 3.15 8.59 12.30
N ALA A 81 2.22 8.68 13.24
CA ALA A 81 2.19 7.81 14.42
C ALA A 81 2.01 6.32 14.02
N GLU A 82 1.08 6.03 13.11
CA GLU A 82 0.86 4.67 12.60
C GLU A 82 2.11 4.13 11.89
N LEU A 83 2.76 4.92 11.05
CA LEU A 83 3.97 4.51 10.34
C LEU A 83 5.15 4.32 11.29
N ASN A 84 5.35 5.22 12.24
CA ASN A 84 6.39 5.09 13.26
C ASN A 84 6.17 3.83 14.12
N GLY A 85 4.93 3.50 14.48
CA GLY A 85 4.60 2.27 15.15
C GLY A 85 4.94 1.01 14.34
N LEU A 86 4.77 1.07 13.01
CA LEU A 86 5.20 -0.01 12.11
C LEU A 86 6.72 -0.18 12.12
N LEU A 87 7.46 0.90 11.93
CA LEU A 87 8.92 0.90 11.83
C LEU A 87 9.59 0.50 13.15
N ALA A 88 9.12 1.03 14.29
CA ALA A 88 9.63 0.67 15.60
C ALA A 88 9.46 -0.83 15.90
N GLY A 89 8.32 -1.40 15.56
CA GLY A 89 8.08 -2.84 15.74
C GLY A 89 8.87 -3.74 14.79
N ALA A 90 9.43 -3.18 13.71
CA ALA A 90 10.22 -3.92 12.74
C ALA A 90 11.73 -3.94 13.05
N ASP A 91 12.21 -3.11 14.01
CA ASP A 91 13.62 -3.04 14.37
C ASP A 91 14.51 -2.80 13.14
N VAL A 92 14.35 -1.64 12.51
CA VAL A 92 15.02 -1.26 11.25
C VAL A 92 16.53 -1.22 11.45
N THR A 93 17.27 -2.06 10.74
CA THR A 93 18.71 -2.17 10.82
C THR A 93 19.33 -2.09 9.42
N PRO A 94 20.12 -1.06 9.08
CA PRO A 94 20.77 -0.98 7.78
C PRO A 94 21.72 -2.15 7.54
N TRP A 95 21.66 -2.74 6.36
CA TRP A 95 22.44 -3.90 5.95
C TRP A 95 22.91 -3.74 4.51
N ILE A 96 24.19 -3.96 4.24
CA ILE A 96 24.74 -3.94 2.88
C ILE A 96 24.98 -5.37 2.43
N ALA A 97 24.39 -5.75 1.31
CA ALA A 97 24.60 -7.05 0.69
C ALA A 97 25.04 -6.92 -0.78
N ARG A 98 25.80 -7.94 -1.23
CA ARG A 98 26.11 -8.11 -2.65
C ARG A 98 24.99 -8.89 -3.30
N THR A 99 24.41 -8.32 -4.37
CA THR A 99 23.40 -8.96 -5.21
C THR A 99 23.93 -9.13 -6.63
N PRO A 100 23.23 -9.86 -7.51
CA PRO A 100 23.58 -9.90 -8.93
C PRO A 100 23.59 -8.53 -9.62
N ALA A 101 22.80 -7.57 -9.11
CA ALA A 101 22.74 -6.19 -9.60
C ALA A 101 23.87 -5.30 -9.06
N GLY A 102 24.64 -5.80 -8.08
CA GLY A 102 25.74 -5.04 -7.45
C GLY A 102 25.68 -5.04 -5.93
N ARG A 103 25.92 -3.89 -5.34
CA ARG A 103 25.78 -3.67 -3.90
C ARG A 103 24.49 -2.92 -3.63
N GLU A 104 23.67 -3.46 -2.72
CA GLU A 104 22.40 -2.89 -2.35
C GLU A 104 22.30 -2.73 -0.83
N ILE A 105 21.56 -1.72 -0.39
CA ILE A 105 21.24 -1.50 1.01
C ILE A 105 19.88 -2.12 1.28
N PHE A 106 19.77 -2.89 2.35
CA PHE A 106 18.55 -3.42 2.93
C PHE A 106 18.39 -2.86 4.34
N PHE A 107 17.20 -2.88 4.87
CA PHE A 107 16.90 -2.33 6.20
C PHE A 107 16.50 -3.41 7.21
N ALA A 108 16.78 -4.66 6.87
CA ALA A 108 16.72 -5.81 7.76
C ALA A 108 17.75 -6.86 7.32
N PRO A 109 18.28 -7.70 8.24
CA PRO A 109 19.14 -8.82 7.89
C PRO A 109 18.46 -9.78 6.91
N PRO A 110 19.22 -10.48 6.04
CA PRO A 110 18.65 -11.39 5.03
C PRO A 110 17.87 -12.57 5.61
N ASP A 111 18.20 -12.99 6.83
CA ASP A 111 17.57 -14.07 7.59
C ASP A 111 16.40 -13.61 8.47
N ALA A 112 16.12 -12.30 8.51
CA ALA A 112 14.98 -11.79 9.26
C ALA A 112 13.65 -12.35 8.70
N PRO A 113 12.60 -12.49 9.56
CA PRO A 113 11.28 -12.86 9.13
C PRO A 113 10.79 -12.03 7.95
N LEU A 114 10.09 -12.66 7.01
CA LEU A 114 9.71 -12.04 5.74
C LEU A 114 8.89 -10.76 5.93
N ALA A 115 7.89 -10.78 6.81
CA ALA A 115 7.09 -9.59 7.11
C ALA A 115 7.93 -8.45 7.71
N ARG A 116 8.93 -8.76 8.53
CA ARG A 116 9.89 -7.76 9.04
C ARG A 116 10.67 -7.11 7.91
N ARG A 117 11.22 -7.91 6.98
CA ARG A 117 11.97 -7.40 5.82
C ARG A 117 11.11 -6.50 4.96
N VAL A 118 9.89 -6.95 4.63
CA VAL A 118 8.93 -6.13 3.88
C VAL A 118 8.61 -4.83 4.60
N THR A 119 8.42 -4.87 5.92
CA THR A 119 8.13 -3.67 6.72
C THR A 119 9.31 -2.70 6.74
N CYS A 120 10.52 -3.19 6.94
CA CYS A 120 11.71 -2.35 6.99
C CYS A 120 11.97 -1.65 5.65
N ASP A 121 12.03 -2.42 4.56
CA ASP A 121 12.39 -1.87 3.26
C ASP A 121 11.28 -0.96 2.70
N ALA A 122 10.04 -1.43 2.73
CA ALA A 122 8.94 -0.68 2.15
C ALA A 122 8.40 0.41 3.09
N GLY A 123 8.47 0.20 4.42
CA GLY A 123 8.07 1.19 5.40
C GLY A 123 8.96 2.43 5.39
N LEU A 124 10.28 2.24 5.24
CA LEU A 124 11.19 3.37 5.11
C LEU A 124 10.92 4.17 3.82
N GLY A 125 10.67 3.49 2.69
CA GLY A 125 10.28 4.18 1.45
C GLY A 125 8.99 4.98 1.61
N LEU A 126 8.03 4.45 2.37
CA LEU A 126 6.79 5.18 2.69
C LEU A 126 7.05 6.39 3.60
N ALA A 127 7.98 6.29 4.56
CA ALA A 127 8.40 7.41 5.40
C ALA A 127 9.06 8.53 4.57
N MET A 128 9.96 8.18 3.66
CA MET A 128 10.58 9.12 2.72
C MET A 128 9.51 9.80 1.86
N MET A 129 8.55 9.04 1.33
CA MET A 129 7.45 9.58 0.55
C MET A 129 6.59 10.58 1.35
N MET A 130 6.31 10.29 2.63
CA MET A 130 5.54 11.20 3.49
C MET A 130 6.32 12.48 3.80
N THR A 131 7.64 12.39 3.99
CA THR A 131 8.51 13.53 4.26
C THR A 131 8.63 14.45 3.04
N ASP A 132 8.91 13.88 1.87
CA ASP A 132 9.20 14.66 0.66
C ASP A 132 7.90 15.13 -0.05
N HIS A 133 6.82 14.38 0.14
CA HIS A 133 5.56 14.58 -0.58
C HIS A 133 4.33 14.48 0.33
N PRO A 134 4.19 15.36 1.33
CA PRO A 134 3.12 15.28 2.33
C PRO A 134 1.71 15.33 1.69
N GLY A 135 0.76 14.61 2.30
CA GLY A 135 -0.65 14.60 1.91
C GLY A 135 -0.98 13.86 0.60
N ARG A 136 -0.07 12.99 0.10
CA ARG A 136 -0.31 12.19 -1.11
C ARG A 136 -0.82 10.78 -0.83
N LEU A 137 -0.64 10.27 0.38
CA LEU A 137 -1.19 8.97 0.79
C LEU A 137 -2.68 9.14 1.10
N LYS A 138 -3.55 8.41 0.40
CA LYS A 138 -5.00 8.60 0.51
C LYS A 138 -5.77 7.29 0.48
N ALA A 139 -6.86 7.25 1.23
CA ALA A 139 -7.93 6.27 1.05
C ALA A 139 -8.91 6.74 -0.04
N CYS A 140 -9.50 5.78 -0.76
CA CYS A 140 -10.46 6.09 -1.80
C CYS A 140 -11.78 6.59 -1.22
N ALA A 141 -12.23 7.78 -1.62
CA ALA A 141 -13.48 8.39 -1.17
C ALA A 141 -14.75 7.82 -1.84
N ALA A 142 -14.64 6.82 -2.72
CA ALA A 142 -15.80 6.22 -3.36
C ALA A 142 -16.54 5.29 -2.39
N PRO A 143 -17.88 5.40 -2.22
CA PRO A 143 -18.64 4.57 -1.30
C PRO A 143 -18.37 3.07 -1.48
N GLY A 144 -18.07 2.39 -0.37
CA GLY A 144 -17.76 0.96 -0.33
C GLY A 144 -16.41 0.58 -0.96
N CYS A 145 -15.55 1.54 -1.33
CA CYS A 145 -14.19 1.27 -1.77
C CYS A 145 -13.24 1.32 -0.57
N ILE A 146 -12.48 0.26 -0.39
CA ILE A 146 -11.48 0.15 0.67
C ILE A 146 -10.05 0.32 0.15
N ASN A 147 -9.86 0.62 -1.15
CA ASN A 147 -8.53 0.75 -1.73
C ASN A 147 -7.87 2.06 -1.31
N VAL A 148 -6.57 1.98 -1.12
CA VAL A 148 -5.69 3.13 -0.87
C VAL A 148 -4.88 3.45 -2.13
N PHE A 149 -4.33 4.65 -2.22
CA PHE A 149 -3.54 5.07 -3.38
C PHE A 149 -2.63 6.24 -3.06
N VAL A 150 -1.64 6.46 -3.91
CA VAL A 150 -0.83 7.67 -3.91
C VAL A 150 -1.42 8.67 -4.91
N ASP A 151 -1.64 9.88 -4.46
CA ASP A 151 -2.14 10.97 -5.30
C ASP A 151 -0.98 11.61 -6.08
N GLU A 152 -0.78 11.16 -7.31
CA GLU A 152 0.24 11.68 -8.23
C GLU A 152 -0.22 12.93 -8.99
N SER A 153 -1.44 13.42 -8.75
CA SER A 153 -1.94 14.61 -9.42
C SER A 153 -1.16 15.87 -8.99
N ARG A 154 -1.02 16.80 -9.91
CA ARG A 154 -0.29 18.05 -9.70
C ARG A 154 -0.79 18.81 -8.46
N ASN A 155 -2.10 18.88 -8.28
CA ASN A 155 -2.76 19.68 -7.24
C ASN A 155 -3.15 18.86 -6.00
N ARG A 156 -2.71 17.59 -5.88
CA ARG A 156 -3.10 16.67 -4.79
C ARG A 156 -4.62 16.56 -4.61
N SER A 157 -5.37 16.62 -5.71
CA SER A 157 -6.85 16.72 -5.70
C SER A 157 -7.58 15.41 -6.01
N ARG A 158 -6.83 14.34 -6.32
CA ARG A 158 -7.41 13.03 -6.62
C ARG A 158 -8.10 12.47 -5.37
N ARG A 159 -9.35 12.05 -5.52
CA ARG A 159 -10.19 11.52 -4.44
C ARG A 159 -10.49 10.03 -4.58
N TRP A 160 -10.26 9.45 -5.75
CA TRP A 160 -10.59 8.08 -6.08
C TRP A 160 -9.37 7.31 -6.57
N CYS A 161 -9.27 6.06 -6.16
CA CYS A 161 -8.13 5.20 -6.51
C CYS A 161 -8.04 4.86 -8.01
N SER A 162 -9.15 4.96 -8.74
CA SER A 162 -9.22 4.61 -10.16
C SER A 162 -10.35 5.34 -10.88
N ASP A 163 -10.31 5.35 -12.23
CA ASP A 163 -11.38 5.88 -13.07
C ASP A 163 -12.69 5.11 -12.90
N ARG A 164 -12.61 3.82 -12.61
CA ARG A 164 -13.79 3.01 -12.28
C ARG A 164 -14.50 3.53 -11.04
N CYS A 165 -13.77 3.95 -10.01
CA CYS A 165 -14.35 4.53 -8.80
C CYS A 165 -14.92 5.92 -9.06
N SER A 166 -14.22 6.79 -9.80
CA SER A 166 -14.73 8.12 -10.18
C SER A 166 -15.99 8.01 -11.02
N GLY A 167 -16.01 7.15 -12.03
CA GLY A 167 -17.16 6.92 -12.90
C GLY A 167 -18.39 6.44 -12.11
N ARG A 168 -18.20 5.48 -11.18
CA ARG A 168 -19.30 4.99 -10.32
C ARG A 168 -19.92 6.10 -9.47
N VAL A 169 -19.11 6.97 -8.89
CA VAL A 169 -19.59 8.11 -8.09
C VAL A 169 -20.34 9.12 -8.96
N ASN A 170 -19.79 9.45 -10.14
CA ASN A 170 -20.43 10.38 -11.07
C ASN A 170 -21.77 9.89 -11.59
N VAL A 171 -21.88 8.58 -11.91
CA VAL A 171 -23.15 7.96 -12.34
C VAL A 171 -24.18 8.00 -11.19
N ALA A 172 -23.77 7.67 -9.96
CA ALA A 172 -24.67 7.74 -8.80
C ALA A 172 -25.19 9.17 -8.57
N ALA A 173 -24.31 10.16 -8.62
CA ALA A 173 -24.68 11.58 -8.47
C ALA A 173 -25.62 12.06 -9.60
N SER A 174 -25.39 11.61 -10.85
CA SER A 174 -26.28 11.93 -11.97
C SER A 174 -27.67 11.34 -11.78
N ARG A 175 -27.76 10.07 -11.36
CA ARG A 175 -29.04 9.40 -11.08
C ARG A 175 -29.81 10.08 -9.95
N SER A 176 -29.12 10.50 -8.89
CA SER A 176 -29.73 11.21 -7.76
C SER A 176 -30.34 12.55 -8.20
N ARG A 177 -29.61 13.35 -9.00
CA ARG A 177 -30.14 14.61 -9.55
C ARG A 177 -31.37 14.41 -10.42
N LYS A 178 -31.37 13.39 -11.31
CA LYS A 178 -32.52 13.08 -12.15
C LYS A 178 -33.77 12.70 -11.36
N ARG A 179 -33.61 11.93 -10.25
CA ARG A 179 -34.71 11.55 -9.37
C ARG A 179 -35.27 12.77 -8.64
N ALA A 180 -34.42 13.65 -8.10
CA ALA A 180 -34.87 14.87 -7.42
C ALA A 180 -35.68 15.79 -8.34
N THR A 181 -35.26 15.92 -9.61
CA THR A 181 -36.00 16.72 -10.61
C THR A 181 -37.34 16.08 -11.04
N ALA A 182 -37.44 14.74 -11.02
CA ALA A 182 -38.67 14.03 -11.35
C ALA A 182 -39.72 14.11 -10.21
N THR A 183 -39.27 14.19 -8.95
CA THR A 183 -40.18 14.28 -7.77
C THR A 183 -40.67 15.71 -7.54
N ALA A 184 -40.02 16.73 -8.12
CA ALA A 184 -40.40 18.15 -8.01
C ALA A 184 -41.36 18.63 -9.10
N ARG A 185 -41.85 17.74 -9.97
CA ARG A 185 -42.90 17.97 -10.98
C ARG A 185 -44.20 17.26 -10.60
#